data_104b43f734ce0c47a10ea762808fc339
#
_entry.id   104b43f734ce0c47a10ea762808fc339
#
_cell.length_a   1.000
_cell.length_b   1.000
_cell.length_c   1.000
_cell.angle_alpha   90.00
_cell.angle_beta   90.00
_cell.angle_gamma   90.00
#
_symmetry.space_group_name_H-M   'P 1'
#
loop_
_entity.id
_entity.type
_entity.pdbx_description
1 polymer ?
#
loop_
_entity_poly.entity_id
_entity_poly.type
_entity_poly.pdbx_seq_one_letter_code
_entity_poly.pdbx_strand_id
1 'polypeptide(L)'
;MATSEKHAEKHGATLSDPEDILTEPHLGEADFENVKKAEVLLSEAEAATEQEHRMGLIQALRTYPKASAWSIAISFAVVMEGYDVILLGSFYAYDDFTKTFGVLDKATGIYQIPAHWQASLGNASSVGGIIGLALNGYVAERFGYRRTMMVSLLAMIALIFLFFFAKNLQMILAAEILCGIPWGIFQTLTTSYASEVAPVALRGYLTTWVNACWGIGQLISLGVLRALLSRTDQWGWRIPYAIQWIWPIPLFIVALLAPESPWWLVRKGKIAEARRSLERLTTRHEGDDFDLDNTIAMMRHTDHLEREVNAGTSYLDCFKGVDLRRTEIVCGAWAVQQLCGSAFLSYSTYFFRQAGLSESDSFDLSMGQYAINTGGTIIAWFLMAGSIGRRSLYLWGCLGMCTSLFLIGGIGTVGTQPADWAAAVMLLIWSVAYQFTVGTVAYSLVAEMSSRRLLIKSINLGRGLYSTIGIVIGTITPYMLNPTAWNWGSKTAFFWCGFSLLCIVWIYFRLPEPSGLTFGEIDKLFEQKVSARNFKKTGIDMFGRDRQRLNRAKAAVGMTKDGDKEEKKSQFVETL
;
A
#
# COMPACT_ATOMS: atom_id res chain seq x y z
N MET A 1 16.26 12.68 -57.77
CA MET A 1 14.89 13.17 -57.63
C MET A 1 13.96 12.02 -57.28
N ALA A 2 14.16 11.37 -56.15
CA ALA A 2 13.30 10.29 -55.69
C ALA A 2 13.42 10.02 -54.17
N THR A 3 13.81 11.01 -53.40
CA THR A 3 13.96 10.88 -51.93
C THR A 3 13.31 12.02 -51.12
N SER A 4 12.53 12.89 -51.81
CA SER A 4 11.85 14.03 -51.18
C SER A 4 10.34 13.83 -50.97
N GLU A 5 9.72 12.81 -51.57
CA GLU A 5 8.25 12.58 -51.45
C GLU A 5 7.81 11.64 -50.33
N LYS A 6 8.76 10.93 -49.66
CA LYS A 6 8.42 10.02 -48.54
C LYS A 6 8.38 10.66 -47.16
N HIS A 7 8.66 11.96 -47.01
CA HIS A 7 8.58 12.68 -45.74
C HIS A 7 7.35 13.60 -45.62
N ALA A 8 6.58 13.79 -46.71
CA ALA A 8 5.41 14.67 -46.68
C ALA A 8 4.10 13.93 -46.33
N GLU A 9 4.09 12.59 -46.34
CA GLU A 9 2.87 11.79 -46.05
C GLU A 9 2.70 11.40 -44.57
N LYS A 10 3.59 11.86 -43.66
CA LYS A 10 3.52 11.54 -42.22
C LYS A 10 2.95 12.68 -41.34
N HIS A 11 2.57 13.79 -41.90
CA HIS A 11 2.02 14.94 -41.16
C HIS A 11 0.56 15.26 -41.50
N GLY A 12 -0.16 14.32 -42.06
CA GLY A 12 -1.62 14.41 -42.23
C GLY A 12 -2.41 13.68 -41.14
N ALA A 13 -1.90 13.62 -39.91
CA ALA A 13 -2.70 13.17 -38.78
C ALA A 13 -3.68 14.31 -38.45
N THR A 14 -4.90 14.21 -38.97
CA THR A 14 -6.03 14.97 -38.46
C THR A 14 -6.08 14.79 -36.94
N LEU A 15 -5.97 15.89 -36.18
CA LEU A 15 -6.23 15.91 -34.72
C LEU A 15 -7.63 15.35 -34.50
N SER A 16 -7.72 14.04 -34.23
CA SER A 16 -8.98 13.33 -34.12
C SER A 16 -9.46 13.24 -32.67
N ASP A 17 -8.58 13.56 -31.71
CA ASP A 17 -8.92 13.50 -30.30
C ASP A 17 -8.91 14.92 -29.68
N PRO A 18 -9.98 15.33 -28.95
CA PRO A 18 -10.05 16.63 -28.29
C PRO A 18 -8.92 16.87 -27.28
N GLU A 19 -8.30 15.79 -26.76
CA GLU A 19 -7.18 15.84 -25.83
C GLU A 19 -5.89 16.33 -26.49
N ASP A 20 -5.68 16.04 -27.77
CA ASP A 20 -4.49 16.47 -28.51
C ASP A 20 -4.39 17.99 -28.62
N ILE A 21 -5.54 18.71 -28.63
CA ILE A 21 -5.59 20.17 -28.63
C ILE A 21 -5.00 20.77 -27.35
N LEU A 22 -5.12 20.10 -26.21
CA LEU A 22 -4.59 20.57 -24.94
C LEU A 22 -3.07 20.38 -24.84
N THR A 23 -2.47 19.59 -25.73
CA THR A 23 -1.08 19.17 -25.67
C THR A 23 -0.18 19.71 -26.76
N GLU A 24 -0.68 19.87 -28.00
CA GLU A 24 0.15 20.33 -29.13
C GLU A 24 0.27 21.85 -29.23
N PRO A 25 1.51 22.41 -29.43
CA PRO A 25 1.72 23.84 -29.54
C PRO A 25 1.40 24.43 -30.94
N HIS A 26 1.18 23.59 -31.95
CA HIS A 26 0.94 24.01 -33.34
C HIS A 26 -0.48 23.63 -33.78
N LEU A 27 -1.42 24.50 -33.45
CA LEU A 27 -2.72 24.52 -34.10
C LEU A 27 -2.55 25.20 -35.47
N GLY A 28 -2.47 24.40 -36.54
CA GLY A 28 -2.93 24.83 -37.85
C GLY A 28 -4.40 25.18 -37.77
N GLU A 29 -5.08 25.62 -38.81
CA GLU A 29 -6.52 25.94 -38.79
C GLU A 29 -7.29 24.89 -37.97
N ALA A 30 -7.38 25.12 -36.64
CA ALA A 30 -7.95 24.14 -35.70
C ALA A 30 -9.44 24.08 -35.98
N ASP A 31 -9.91 22.88 -36.27
CA ASP A 31 -11.33 22.62 -36.46
C ASP A 31 -12.09 23.11 -35.21
N PHE A 32 -12.98 24.07 -35.38
CA PHE A 32 -13.81 24.69 -34.34
C PHE A 32 -14.50 23.65 -33.47
N GLU A 33 -14.90 22.52 -34.04
CA GLU A 33 -15.54 21.40 -33.34
C GLU A 33 -14.61 20.72 -32.35
N ASN A 34 -13.33 20.57 -32.68
CA ASN A 34 -12.34 19.94 -31.81
C ASN A 34 -11.99 20.85 -30.60
N VAL A 35 -11.91 22.17 -30.81
CA VAL A 35 -11.72 23.13 -29.71
C VAL A 35 -12.92 23.09 -28.75
N LYS A 36 -14.15 23.03 -29.28
CA LYS A 36 -15.36 22.91 -28.48
C LYS A 36 -15.42 21.60 -27.69
N LYS A 37 -15.02 20.47 -28.27
CA LYS A 37 -14.92 19.18 -27.59
C LYS A 37 -13.88 19.21 -26.47
N ALA A 38 -12.70 19.84 -26.68
CA ALA A 38 -11.67 20.00 -25.66
C ALA A 38 -12.14 20.88 -24.49
N GLU A 39 -12.93 21.92 -24.78
CA GLU A 39 -13.53 22.77 -23.74
C GLU A 39 -14.51 22.00 -22.86
N VAL A 40 -15.40 21.20 -23.47
CA VAL A 40 -16.35 20.34 -22.75
C VAL A 40 -15.60 19.35 -21.88
N LEU A 41 -14.60 18.64 -22.41
CA LEU A 41 -13.79 17.68 -21.66
C LEU A 41 -13.11 18.33 -20.44
N LEU A 42 -12.54 19.53 -20.62
CA LEU A 42 -11.90 20.25 -19.54
C LEU A 42 -12.90 20.66 -18.45
N SER A 43 -14.07 21.17 -18.84
CA SER A 43 -15.13 21.57 -17.90
C SER A 43 -15.69 20.36 -17.11
N GLU A 44 -15.87 19.23 -17.77
CA GLU A 44 -16.31 17.98 -17.13
C GLU A 44 -15.25 17.44 -16.15
N ALA A 45 -13.96 17.51 -16.52
CA ALA A 45 -12.86 17.11 -15.66
C ALA A 45 -12.71 18.02 -14.42
N GLU A 46 -12.90 19.33 -14.60
CA GLU A 46 -12.92 20.31 -13.50
C GLU A 46 -14.09 20.04 -12.54
N ALA A 47 -15.29 19.83 -13.07
CA ALA A 47 -16.48 19.53 -12.28
C ALA A 47 -16.31 18.25 -11.43
N ALA A 48 -15.77 17.17 -12.03
CA ALA A 48 -15.49 15.92 -11.31
C ALA A 48 -14.43 16.09 -10.22
N THR A 49 -13.39 16.88 -10.48
CA THR A 49 -12.34 17.14 -9.48
C THR A 49 -12.90 17.95 -8.31
N GLU A 50 -13.71 18.97 -8.58
CA GLU A 50 -14.35 19.76 -7.53
C GLU A 50 -15.33 18.91 -6.71
N GLN A 51 -16.05 18.01 -7.36
CA GLN A 51 -16.93 17.06 -6.70
C GLN A 51 -16.16 16.11 -5.78
N GLU A 52 -15.01 15.54 -6.21
CA GLU A 52 -14.16 14.72 -5.36
C GLU A 52 -13.71 15.47 -4.10
N HIS A 53 -13.40 16.77 -4.22
CA HIS A 53 -13.00 17.61 -3.07
C HIS A 53 -14.14 17.87 -2.08
N ARG A 54 -15.35 18.06 -2.59
CA ARG A 54 -16.54 18.33 -1.75
C ARG A 54 -17.08 17.07 -1.09
N MET A 55 -16.74 15.88 -1.63
CA MET A 55 -17.31 14.61 -1.18
C MET A 55 -16.83 14.24 0.22
N GLY A 56 -17.77 14.24 1.18
CA GLY A 56 -17.52 13.74 2.53
C GLY A 56 -17.51 12.21 2.61
N LEU A 57 -16.96 11.64 3.69
CA LEU A 57 -16.84 10.20 3.88
C LEU A 57 -18.16 9.43 3.70
N ILE A 58 -19.25 9.93 4.31
CA ILE A 58 -20.57 9.26 4.25
C ILE A 58 -21.12 9.29 2.84
N GLN A 59 -20.99 10.42 2.14
CA GLN A 59 -21.40 10.55 0.76
C GLN A 59 -20.60 9.63 -0.15
N ALA A 60 -19.27 9.59 0.03
CA ALA A 60 -18.39 8.68 -0.70
C ALA A 60 -18.77 7.20 -0.50
N LEU A 61 -19.12 6.78 0.72
CA LEU A 61 -19.61 5.43 1.00
C LEU A 61 -20.97 5.14 0.34
N ARG A 62 -21.84 6.13 0.21
CA ARG A 62 -23.13 5.99 -0.49
C ARG A 62 -22.96 5.88 -2.00
N THR A 63 -22.07 6.67 -2.57
CA THR A 63 -21.83 6.69 -4.02
C THR A 63 -20.97 5.50 -4.48
N TYR A 64 -19.99 5.06 -3.65
CA TYR A 64 -19.05 3.98 -3.97
C TYR A 64 -19.15 2.75 -3.02
N PRO A 65 -20.36 2.25 -2.68
CA PRO A 65 -20.48 1.13 -1.74
C PRO A 65 -19.91 -0.16 -2.31
N LYS A 66 -20.10 -0.40 -3.60
CA LYS A 66 -19.60 -1.59 -4.30
C LYS A 66 -18.07 -1.55 -4.45
N ALA A 67 -17.48 -0.37 -4.73
CA ALA A 67 -16.04 -0.21 -4.77
C ALA A 67 -15.40 -0.52 -3.41
N SER A 68 -15.99 -0.04 -2.33
CA SER A 68 -15.57 -0.36 -0.97
C SER A 68 -15.66 -1.86 -0.68
N ALA A 69 -16.77 -2.50 -1.03
CA ALA A 69 -16.97 -3.94 -0.83
C ALA A 69 -15.96 -4.80 -1.60
N TRP A 70 -15.70 -4.48 -2.88
CA TRP A 70 -14.71 -5.19 -3.68
C TRP A 70 -13.28 -4.98 -3.17
N SER A 71 -12.93 -3.75 -2.80
CA SER A 71 -11.61 -3.43 -2.22
C SER A 71 -11.39 -4.20 -0.92
N ILE A 72 -12.37 -4.20 -0.02
CA ILE A 72 -12.33 -4.95 1.25
C ILE A 72 -12.15 -6.43 0.97
N ALA A 73 -12.96 -7.02 0.08
CA ALA A 73 -12.93 -8.45 -0.23
C ALA A 73 -11.58 -8.88 -0.85
N ILE A 74 -11.03 -8.12 -1.80
CA ILE A 74 -9.75 -8.41 -2.44
C ILE A 74 -8.59 -8.29 -1.43
N SER A 75 -8.68 -7.37 -0.48
CA SER A 75 -7.66 -7.17 0.56
C SER A 75 -7.51 -8.38 1.50
N PHE A 76 -8.52 -9.24 1.60
CA PHE A 76 -8.40 -10.49 2.37
C PHE A 76 -7.28 -11.43 1.85
N ALA A 77 -6.77 -11.21 0.64
CA ALA A 77 -5.58 -11.92 0.16
C ALA A 77 -4.35 -11.70 1.05
N VAL A 78 -4.26 -10.56 1.73
CA VAL A 78 -3.14 -10.24 2.64
C VAL A 78 -3.26 -10.95 3.99
N VAL A 79 -4.45 -11.47 4.34
CA VAL A 79 -4.65 -12.29 5.55
C VAL A 79 -3.78 -13.54 5.52
N MET A 80 -3.60 -14.15 4.34
CA MET A 80 -2.78 -15.35 4.18
C MET A 80 -1.33 -15.13 4.58
N GLU A 81 -0.76 -14.00 4.20
CA GLU A 81 0.62 -13.65 4.56
C GLU A 81 0.75 -13.40 6.06
N GLY A 82 -0.17 -12.59 6.63
CA GLY A 82 -0.19 -12.33 8.07
C GLY A 82 -0.32 -13.61 8.89
N TYR A 83 -1.13 -14.55 8.42
CA TYR A 83 -1.32 -15.86 9.05
C TYR A 83 -0.01 -16.67 9.05
N ASP A 84 0.66 -16.75 7.93
CA ASP A 84 1.84 -17.62 7.77
C ASP A 84 3.07 -17.10 8.54
N VAL A 85 3.31 -15.81 8.52
CA VAL A 85 4.44 -15.19 9.25
C VAL A 85 4.43 -15.55 10.74
N ILE A 86 3.25 -15.57 11.37
CA ILE A 86 3.13 -15.93 12.79
C ILE A 86 3.09 -17.46 12.99
N LEU A 87 2.51 -18.19 12.05
CA LEU A 87 2.46 -19.63 12.09
C LEU A 87 3.86 -20.23 12.20
N LEU A 88 4.75 -19.88 11.27
CA LEU A 88 6.11 -20.38 11.23
C LEU A 88 6.91 -19.99 12.48
N GLY A 89 6.85 -18.73 12.89
CA GLY A 89 7.56 -18.25 14.09
C GLY A 89 7.10 -18.96 15.37
N SER A 90 5.83 -19.34 15.45
CA SER A 90 5.26 -20.05 16.59
C SER A 90 5.58 -21.56 16.57
N PHE A 91 5.77 -22.14 15.38
CA PHE A 91 6.17 -23.55 15.25
C PHE A 91 7.53 -23.85 15.87
N TYR A 92 8.42 -22.87 15.99
CA TYR A 92 9.70 -23.06 16.69
C TYR A 92 9.54 -23.33 18.19
N ALA A 93 8.40 -22.94 18.77
CA ALA A 93 8.04 -23.23 20.15
C ALA A 93 7.06 -24.42 20.29
N TYR A 94 6.64 -25.05 19.17
CA TYR A 94 5.65 -26.11 19.14
C TYR A 94 6.34 -27.47 19.16
N ASP A 95 6.11 -28.24 20.23
CA ASP A 95 6.83 -29.49 20.52
C ASP A 95 6.79 -30.52 19.38
N ASP A 96 5.66 -30.75 18.73
CA ASP A 96 5.55 -31.80 17.70
C ASP A 96 6.25 -31.39 16.40
N PHE A 97 6.28 -30.10 16.07
CA PHE A 97 7.04 -29.59 14.94
C PHE A 97 8.56 -29.72 15.20
N THR A 98 9.00 -29.35 16.40
CA THR A 98 10.41 -29.45 16.77
C THR A 98 10.88 -30.90 16.90
N LYS A 99 10.05 -31.84 17.36
CA LYS A 99 10.34 -33.28 17.35
C LYS A 99 10.44 -33.86 15.93
N THR A 100 9.62 -33.36 15.01
CA THR A 100 9.59 -33.85 13.61
C THR A 100 10.77 -33.33 12.79
N PHE A 101 11.17 -32.08 12.95
CA PHE A 101 12.12 -31.40 12.08
C PHE A 101 13.40 -30.93 12.81
N GLY A 102 13.39 -30.93 14.12
CA GLY A 102 14.48 -30.41 14.95
C GLY A 102 15.55 -31.47 15.28
N VAL A 103 16.59 -31.01 15.95
CA VAL A 103 17.69 -31.80 16.47
C VAL A 103 17.62 -31.79 17.99
N LEU A 104 17.87 -32.96 18.60
CA LEU A 104 17.92 -33.07 20.06
C LEU A 104 19.13 -32.30 20.60
N ASP A 105 18.90 -31.29 21.39
CA ASP A 105 19.93 -30.62 22.15
C ASP A 105 20.34 -31.49 23.36
N LYS A 106 21.57 -32.00 23.36
CA LYS A 106 22.08 -32.88 24.42
C LYS A 106 22.26 -32.18 25.76
N ALA A 107 22.32 -30.83 25.76
CA ALA A 107 22.49 -30.04 26.99
C ALA A 107 21.17 -29.85 27.72
N THR A 108 20.10 -29.61 26.98
CA THR A 108 18.77 -29.33 27.55
C THR A 108 17.82 -30.51 27.48
N GLY A 109 18.12 -31.55 26.68
CA GLY A 109 17.24 -32.70 26.43
C GLY A 109 15.97 -32.35 25.60
N ILE A 110 15.90 -31.16 24.97
CA ILE A 110 14.75 -30.66 24.22
C ILE A 110 15.10 -30.65 22.73
N TYR A 111 14.12 -31.00 21.88
CA TYR A 111 14.27 -30.86 20.43
C TYR A 111 14.14 -29.37 20.03
N GLN A 112 15.08 -28.88 19.26
CA GLN A 112 15.10 -27.49 18.78
C GLN A 112 15.45 -27.44 17.30
N ILE A 113 14.84 -26.47 16.59
CA ILE A 113 15.23 -26.13 15.23
C ILE A 113 16.56 -25.35 15.31
N PRO A 114 17.63 -25.76 14.61
CA PRO A 114 18.91 -25.05 14.62
C PRO A 114 18.75 -23.58 14.20
N ALA A 115 19.50 -22.68 14.86
CA ALA A 115 19.37 -21.23 14.66
C ALA A 115 19.54 -20.78 13.19
N HIS A 116 20.43 -21.41 12.43
CA HIS A 116 20.60 -21.12 10.99
C HIS A 116 19.36 -21.49 10.17
N TRP A 117 18.62 -22.56 10.53
CA TRP A 117 17.36 -22.90 9.89
C TRP A 117 16.25 -21.92 10.27
N GLN A 118 16.18 -21.52 11.54
CA GLN A 118 15.20 -20.50 11.97
C GLN A 118 15.41 -19.18 11.22
N ALA A 119 16.66 -18.71 11.09
CA ALA A 119 17.00 -17.51 10.33
C ALA A 119 16.67 -17.66 8.83
N SER A 120 17.00 -18.82 8.23
CA SER A 120 16.73 -19.08 6.82
C SER A 120 15.24 -19.13 6.51
N LEU A 121 14.47 -19.88 7.31
CA LEU A 121 13.02 -20.01 7.15
C LEU A 121 12.31 -18.68 7.41
N GLY A 122 12.67 -17.96 8.48
CA GLY A 122 12.06 -16.67 8.81
C GLY A 122 12.29 -15.58 7.76
N ASN A 123 13.35 -15.68 6.95
CA ASN A 123 13.63 -14.73 5.86
C ASN A 123 13.19 -15.23 4.47
N ALA A 124 12.83 -16.51 4.34
CA ALA A 124 12.54 -17.13 3.05
C ALA A 124 11.37 -16.47 2.30
N SER A 125 10.27 -16.21 3.00
CA SER A 125 9.08 -15.52 2.44
C SER A 125 9.42 -14.10 1.98
N SER A 126 10.30 -13.40 2.68
CA SER A 126 10.74 -12.05 2.29
C SER A 126 11.53 -12.07 0.98
N VAL A 127 12.38 -13.09 0.76
CA VAL A 127 13.11 -13.27 -0.50
C VAL A 127 12.14 -13.52 -1.66
N GLY A 128 11.18 -14.43 -1.48
CA GLY A 128 10.10 -14.65 -2.45
C GLY A 128 9.27 -13.40 -2.68
N GLY A 129 8.95 -12.66 -1.62
CA GLY A 129 8.21 -11.40 -1.67
C GLY A 129 8.88 -10.36 -2.54
N ILE A 130 10.19 -10.16 -2.43
CA ILE A 130 10.94 -9.22 -3.28
C ILE A 130 10.79 -9.59 -4.77
N ILE A 131 10.89 -10.87 -5.11
CA ILE A 131 10.68 -11.35 -6.48
C ILE A 131 9.24 -11.06 -6.92
N GLY A 132 8.25 -11.35 -6.07
CA GLY A 132 6.84 -11.09 -6.33
C GLY A 132 6.53 -9.62 -6.56
N LEU A 133 7.13 -8.73 -5.76
CA LEU A 133 7.03 -7.28 -5.89
C LEU A 133 7.55 -6.78 -7.25
N ALA A 134 8.73 -7.28 -7.65
CA ALA A 134 9.32 -6.91 -8.94
C ALA A 134 8.46 -7.41 -10.12
N LEU A 135 7.94 -8.63 -10.04
CA LEU A 135 7.07 -9.21 -11.05
C LEU A 135 5.72 -8.47 -11.13
N ASN A 136 5.13 -8.09 -10.00
CA ASN A 136 3.83 -7.43 -9.96
C ASN A 136 3.83 -6.12 -10.75
N GLY A 137 4.88 -5.32 -10.68
CA GLY A 137 4.98 -4.06 -11.42
C GLY A 137 4.83 -4.24 -12.93
N TYR A 138 5.34 -5.34 -13.48
CA TYR A 138 5.24 -5.64 -14.90
C TYR A 138 3.92 -6.35 -15.26
N VAL A 139 3.55 -7.37 -14.48
CA VAL A 139 2.41 -8.24 -14.77
C VAL A 139 1.09 -7.50 -14.57
N ALA A 140 0.92 -6.74 -13.48
CA ALA A 140 -0.30 -5.98 -13.22
C ALA A 140 -0.51 -4.85 -14.24
N GLU A 141 0.57 -4.17 -14.65
CA GLU A 141 0.47 -3.15 -15.69
C GLU A 141 0.07 -3.74 -17.05
N ARG A 142 0.62 -4.91 -17.41
CA ARG A 142 0.36 -5.55 -18.71
C ARG A 142 -1.00 -6.24 -18.80
N PHE A 143 -1.38 -7.01 -17.78
CA PHE A 143 -2.55 -7.90 -17.81
C PHE A 143 -3.74 -7.41 -16.99
N GLY A 144 -3.55 -6.40 -16.14
CA GLY A 144 -4.55 -5.83 -15.24
C GLY A 144 -4.54 -6.49 -13.86
N TYR A 145 -5.24 -5.84 -12.92
CA TYR A 145 -5.28 -6.27 -11.52
C TYR A 145 -6.02 -7.61 -11.33
N ARG A 146 -7.18 -7.74 -11.98
CA ARG A 146 -8.04 -8.93 -11.86
C ARG A 146 -7.35 -10.21 -12.30
N ARG A 147 -6.73 -10.21 -13.50
CA ARG A 147 -6.06 -11.39 -14.04
C ARG A 147 -4.83 -11.77 -13.23
N THR A 148 -4.06 -10.79 -12.84
CA THR A 148 -2.87 -10.98 -11.99
C THR A 148 -3.25 -11.62 -10.66
N MET A 149 -4.33 -11.13 -10.02
CA MET A 149 -4.86 -11.71 -8.79
C MET A 149 -5.27 -13.16 -8.97
N MET A 150 -6.05 -13.49 -10.01
CA MET A 150 -6.51 -14.86 -10.27
C MET A 150 -5.35 -15.84 -10.47
N VAL A 151 -4.34 -15.47 -11.26
CA VAL A 151 -3.17 -16.32 -11.50
C VAL A 151 -2.37 -16.54 -10.19
N SER A 152 -2.18 -15.50 -9.42
CA SER A 152 -1.47 -15.57 -8.12
C SER A 152 -2.22 -16.43 -7.11
N LEU A 153 -3.56 -16.36 -7.06
CA LEU A 153 -4.37 -17.20 -6.19
C LEU A 153 -4.33 -18.69 -6.60
N LEU A 154 -4.37 -18.99 -7.91
CA LEU A 154 -4.19 -20.36 -8.40
C LEU A 154 -2.81 -20.91 -8.06
N ALA A 155 -1.77 -20.10 -8.24
CA ALA A 155 -0.42 -20.48 -7.82
C ALA A 155 -0.38 -20.79 -6.32
N MET A 156 -1.01 -19.94 -5.49
CA MET A 156 -1.06 -20.12 -4.03
C MET A 156 -1.75 -21.42 -3.64
N ILE A 157 -2.88 -21.77 -4.26
CA ILE A 157 -3.59 -23.05 -4.02
C ILE A 157 -2.64 -24.24 -4.25
N ALA A 158 -1.86 -24.19 -5.32
CA ALA A 158 -0.90 -25.27 -5.64
C ALA A 158 0.29 -25.30 -4.70
N LEU A 159 0.80 -24.14 -4.29
CA LEU A 159 2.01 -24.05 -3.46
C LEU A 159 1.79 -24.45 -2.01
N ILE A 160 0.58 -24.25 -1.44
CA ILE A 160 0.24 -24.70 -0.08
C ILE A 160 0.39 -26.21 0.06
N PHE A 161 0.24 -27.01 -1.01
CA PHE A 161 0.52 -28.45 -0.97
C PHE A 161 1.96 -28.76 -0.57
N LEU A 162 2.93 -27.90 -0.88
CA LEU A 162 4.32 -28.10 -0.48
C LEU A 162 4.49 -28.02 1.03
N PHE A 163 3.79 -27.12 1.71
CA PHE A 163 3.75 -27.05 3.16
C PHE A 163 3.08 -28.28 3.77
N PHE A 164 1.90 -28.63 3.27
CA PHE A 164 1.10 -29.70 3.82
C PHE A 164 1.79 -31.07 3.73
N PHE A 165 2.50 -31.35 2.63
CA PHE A 165 3.22 -32.60 2.40
C PHE A 165 4.73 -32.50 2.74
N ALA A 166 5.15 -31.46 3.47
CA ALA A 166 6.54 -31.30 3.83
C ALA A 166 7.07 -32.51 4.63
N LYS A 167 8.26 -32.96 4.24
CA LYS A 167 9.00 -34.09 4.89
C LYS A 167 10.28 -33.63 5.54
N ASN A 168 10.80 -32.47 5.17
CA ASN A 168 12.04 -31.90 5.69
C ASN A 168 12.01 -30.38 5.65
N LEU A 169 12.91 -29.71 6.38
CA LEU A 169 13.02 -28.26 6.45
C LEU A 169 13.34 -27.62 5.10
N GLN A 170 14.05 -28.33 4.21
CA GLN A 170 14.37 -27.84 2.86
C GLN A 170 13.09 -27.65 2.01
N MET A 171 12.11 -28.56 2.16
CA MET A 171 10.83 -28.47 1.48
C MET A 171 9.99 -27.30 2.02
N ILE A 172 10.00 -27.07 3.33
CA ILE A 172 9.36 -25.90 3.94
C ILE A 172 10.04 -24.62 3.48
N LEU A 173 11.38 -24.58 3.42
CA LEU A 173 12.14 -23.44 2.91
C LEU A 173 11.76 -23.10 1.46
N ALA A 174 11.69 -24.13 0.60
CA ALA A 174 11.28 -23.95 -0.79
C ALA A 174 9.82 -23.44 -0.88
N ALA A 175 8.92 -23.96 -0.05
CA ALA A 175 7.54 -23.54 0.02
C ALA A 175 7.43 -22.07 0.45
N GLU A 176 8.17 -21.64 1.47
CA GLU A 176 8.23 -20.26 1.94
C GLU A 176 8.69 -19.29 0.84
N ILE A 177 9.77 -19.62 0.12
CA ILE A 177 10.25 -18.78 -0.98
C ILE A 177 9.22 -18.68 -2.09
N LEU A 178 8.63 -19.81 -2.50
CA LEU A 178 7.67 -19.86 -3.60
C LEU A 178 6.35 -19.19 -3.24
N CYS A 179 5.82 -19.38 -2.03
CA CYS A 179 4.62 -18.70 -1.54
C CYS A 179 4.87 -17.21 -1.30
N GLY A 180 6.10 -16.81 -0.98
CA GLY A 180 6.52 -15.42 -0.90
C GLY A 180 6.21 -14.63 -2.16
N ILE A 181 6.32 -15.26 -3.36
CA ILE A 181 6.05 -14.59 -4.64
C ILE A 181 4.59 -14.11 -4.74
N PRO A 182 3.55 -14.94 -4.60
CA PRO A 182 2.17 -14.46 -4.54
C PRO A 182 1.91 -13.46 -3.42
N TRP A 183 2.49 -13.63 -2.22
CA TRP A 183 2.30 -12.69 -1.11
C TRP A 183 2.84 -11.30 -1.45
N GLY A 184 4.02 -11.20 -2.07
CA GLY A 184 4.55 -9.93 -2.55
C GLY A 184 3.64 -9.26 -3.58
N ILE A 185 3.01 -10.05 -4.48
CA ILE A 185 2.00 -9.56 -5.41
C ILE A 185 0.77 -9.04 -4.66
N PHE A 186 0.22 -9.80 -3.71
CA PHE A 186 -1.00 -9.42 -2.99
C PHE A 186 -0.83 -8.11 -2.22
N GLN A 187 0.29 -7.89 -1.54
CA GLN A 187 0.55 -6.67 -0.77
C GLN A 187 0.47 -5.41 -1.62
N THR A 188 1.06 -5.43 -2.80
CA THR A 188 1.11 -4.26 -3.68
C THR A 188 -0.12 -4.13 -4.55
N LEU A 189 -0.65 -5.25 -5.05
CA LEU A 189 -1.82 -5.27 -5.91
C LEU A 189 -3.07 -4.81 -5.16
N THR A 190 -3.29 -5.28 -3.92
CA THR A 190 -4.46 -4.89 -3.12
C THR A 190 -4.43 -3.42 -2.76
N THR A 191 -3.27 -2.89 -2.37
CA THR A 191 -3.08 -1.46 -2.07
C THR A 191 -3.30 -0.59 -3.29
N SER A 192 -2.75 -0.98 -4.45
CA SER A 192 -2.92 -0.25 -5.70
C SER A 192 -4.37 -0.29 -6.18
N TYR A 193 -5.01 -1.47 -6.15
CA TYR A 193 -6.43 -1.60 -6.51
C TYR A 193 -7.32 -0.72 -5.61
N ALA A 194 -7.13 -0.77 -4.29
CA ALA A 194 -7.88 0.06 -3.34
C ALA A 194 -7.74 1.56 -3.63
N SER A 195 -6.54 2.01 -4.03
CA SER A 195 -6.30 3.42 -4.35
C SER A 195 -6.91 3.86 -5.69
N GLU A 196 -7.07 2.93 -6.65
CA GLU A 196 -7.61 3.25 -7.98
C GLU A 196 -9.14 3.15 -8.08
N VAL A 197 -9.78 2.27 -7.28
CA VAL A 197 -11.26 2.15 -7.32
C VAL A 197 -11.97 3.12 -6.38
N ALA A 198 -11.25 3.74 -5.44
CA ALA A 198 -11.81 4.60 -4.41
C ALA A 198 -11.58 6.08 -4.71
N PRO A 199 -12.59 6.96 -4.44
CA PRO A 199 -12.40 8.40 -4.44
C PRO A 199 -11.46 8.84 -3.31
N VAL A 200 -10.96 10.08 -3.39
CA VAL A 200 -10.00 10.65 -2.41
C VAL A 200 -10.46 10.45 -0.97
N ALA A 201 -11.75 10.67 -0.69
CA ALA A 201 -12.33 10.57 0.66
C ALA A 201 -12.24 9.17 1.27
N LEU A 202 -12.31 8.09 0.46
CA LEU A 202 -12.29 6.69 0.93
C LEU A 202 -10.92 6.04 0.84
N ARG A 203 -10.03 6.57 0.01
CA ARG A 203 -8.74 5.96 -0.31
C ARG A 203 -7.91 5.63 0.92
N GLY A 204 -7.78 6.58 1.86
CA GLY A 204 -7.03 6.38 3.10
C GLY A 204 -7.57 5.22 3.94
N TYR A 205 -8.89 5.05 4.01
CA TYR A 205 -9.52 3.98 4.78
C TYR A 205 -9.34 2.61 4.13
N LEU A 206 -9.54 2.51 2.82
CA LEU A 206 -9.44 1.25 2.10
C LEU A 206 -8.00 0.77 1.97
N THR A 207 -7.03 1.67 1.83
CA THR A 207 -5.62 1.28 1.83
C THR A 207 -5.12 0.86 3.21
N THR A 208 -5.61 1.48 4.29
CA THR A 208 -5.27 1.05 5.65
C THR A 208 -5.98 -0.24 6.07
N TRP A 209 -7.13 -0.58 5.47
CA TRP A 209 -7.78 -1.87 5.65
C TRP A 209 -6.87 -3.03 5.25
N VAL A 210 -6.00 -2.85 4.25
CA VAL A 210 -5.00 -3.86 3.85
C VAL A 210 -4.10 -4.23 5.04
N ASN A 211 -3.66 -3.24 5.82
CA ASN A 211 -2.89 -3.50 7.04
C ASN A 211 -3.71 -4.23 8.12
N ALA A 212 -5.01 -3.91 8.25
CA ALA A 212 -5.90 -4.63 9.17
C ALA A 212 -6.01 -6.11 8.78
N CYS A 213 -6.12 -6.43 7.50
CA CYS A 213 -6.15 -7.80 7.00
C CYS A 213 -4.90 -8.59 7.41
N TRP A 214 -3.72 -7.96 7.35
CA TRP A 214 -2.48 -8.57 7.81
C TRP A 214 -2.53 -8.91 9.31
N GLY A 215 -2.99 -7.97 10.14
CA GLY A 215 -3.19 -8.17 11.58
C GLY A 215 -4.24 -9.24 11.92
N ILE A 216 -5.34 -9.30 11.16
CA ILE A 216 -6.38 -10.34 11.30
C ILE A 216 -5.78 -11.73 11.04
N GLY A 217 -4.95 -11.86 10.00
CA GLY A 217 -4.26 -13.11 9.71
C GLY A 217 -3.38 -13.59 10.87
N GLN A 218 -2.62 -12.69 11.47
CA GLN A 218 -1.77 -12.97 12.63
C GLN A 218 -2.59 -13.46 13.83
N LEU A 219 -3.71 -12.78 14.13
CA LEU A 219 -4.59 -13.15 15.23
C LEU A 219 -5.24 -14.53 15.02
N ILE A 220 -5.70 -14.83 13.80
CA ILE A 220 -6.27 -16.14 13.45
C ILE A 220 -5.21 -17.23 13.61
N SER A 221 -3.98 -17.00 13.17
CA SER A 221 -2.86 -17.94 13.29
C SER A 221 -2.62 -18.35 14.75
N LEU A 222 -2.52 -17.38 15.65
CA LEU A 222 -2.34 -17.63 17.08
C LEU A 222 -3.53 -18.39 17.70
N GLY A 223 -4.76 -18.03 17.30
CA GLY A 223 -5.96 -18.72 17.76
C GLY A 223 -5.99 -20.19 17.32
N VAL A 224 -5.61 -20.48 16.08
CA VAL A 224 -5.53 -21.85 15.54
C VAL A 224 -4.44 -22.64 16.28
N LEU A 225 -3.28 -22.08 16.46
CA LEU A 225 -2.18 -22.74 17.19
C LEU A 225 -2.57 -23.01 18.65
N ARG A 226 -3.17 -22.01 19.33
CA ARG A 226 -3.64 -22.17 20.71
C ARG A 226 -4.65 -23.32 20.83
N ALA A 227 -5.57 -23.45 19.87
CA ALA A 227 -6.56 -24.53 19.84
C ALA A 227 -5.93 -25.92 19.62
N LEU A 228 -4.78 -25.99 18.96
CA LEU A 228 -4.11 -27.25 18.61
C LEU A 228 -2.96 -27.63 19.55
N LEU A 229 -2.62 -26.81 20.55
CA LEU A 229 -1.53 -27.08 21.51
C LEU A 229 -1.68 -28.41 22.27
N SER A 230 -2.90 -28.90 22.45
CA SER A 230 -3.16 -30.18 23.12
C SER A 230 -2.94 -31.42 22.24
N ARG A 231 -2.68 -31.23 20.93
CA ARG A 231 -2.40 -32.35 20.02
C ARG A 231 -0.93 -32.71 20.05
N THR A 232 -0.66 -34.00 19.95
CA THR A 232 0.69 -34.58 20.00
C THR A 232 0.98 -35.45 18.78
N ASP A 233 0.30 -35.18 17.66
CA ASP A 233 0.45 -35.94 16.42
C ASP A 233 0.88 -35.00 15.24
N GLN A 234 1.28 -35.60 14.13
CA GLN A 234 1.70 -34.86 12.92
C GLN A 234 0.62 -33.90 12.37
N TRP A 235 -0.65 -34.05 12.78
CA TRP A 235 -1.73 -33.17 12.40
C TRP A 235 -1.69 -31.83 13.13
N GLY A 236 -1.02 -31.76 14.29
CA GLY A 236 -0.84 -30.53 15.05
C GLY A 236 -0.20 -29.41 14.22
N TRP A 237 0.77 -29.70 13.35
CA TRP A 237 1.38 -28.72 12.47
C TRP A 237 0.83 -28.73 11.02
N ARG A 238 0.24 -29.85 10.55
CA ARG A 238 -0.32 -29.94 9.19
C ARG A 238 -1.67 -29.23 9.05
N ILE A 239 -2.53 -29.32 10.06
CA ILE A 239 -3.83 -28.63 10.05
C ILE A 239 -3.67 -27.11 9.90
N PRO A 240 -2.80 -26.42 10.65
CA PRO A 240 -2.58 -24.99 10.44
C PRO A 240 -2.18 -24.64 9.01
N TYR A 241 -1.33 -25.41 8.34
CA TYR A 241 -1.01 -25.21 6.93
C TYR A 241 -2.20 -25.49 6.00
N ALA A 242 -3.01 -26.52 6.28
CA ALA A 242 -4.20 -26.82 5.49
C ALA A 242 -5.27 -25.73 5.57
N ILE A 243 -5.41 -25.08 6.72
CA ILE A 243 -6.34 -23.96 6.91
C ILE A 243 -6.03 -22.80 5.93
N GLN A 244 -4.80 -22.65 5.47
CA GLN A 244 -4.46 -21.63 4.48
C GLN A 244 -5.27 -21.74 3.18
N TRP A 245 -5.81 -22.91 2.81
CA TRP A 245 -6.68 -23.05 1.63
C TRP A 245 -8.05 -22.36 1.77
N ILE A 246 -8.45 -22.01 2.98
CA ILE A 246 -9.74 -21.34 3.22
C ILE A 246 -9.82 -20.00 2.49
N TRP A 247 -8.70 -19.27 2.33
CA TRP A 247 -8.71 -17.94 1.71
C TRP A 247 -8.61 -17.96 0.18
N PRO A 248 -7.64 -18.63 -0.46
CA PRO A 248 -7.44 -18.47 -1.90
C PRO A 248 -8.60 -19.04 -2.73
N ILE A 249 -9.32 -20.05 -2.24
CA ILE A 249 -10.45 -20.64 -2.97
C ILE A 249 -11.62 -19.66 -3.12
N PRO A 250 -12.22 -19.10 -2.04
CA PRO A 250 -13.28 -18.10 -2.19
C PRO A 250 -12.78 -16.79 -2.81
N LEU A 251 -11.54 -16.38 -2.54
CA LEU A 251 -10.96 -15.19 -3.14
C LEU A 251 -10.78 -15.30 -4.65
N PHE A 252 -10.53 -16.49 -5.17
CA PHE A 252 -10.51 -16.72 -6.61
C PHE A 252 -11.89 -16.42 -7.24
N ILE A 253 -12.97 -16.83 -6.58
CA ILE A 253 -14.33 -16.53 -7.03
C ILE A 253 -14.59 -15.02 -6.94
N VAL A 254 -14.17 -14.37 -5.85
CA VAL A 254 -14.26 -12.91 -5.70
C VAL A 254 -13.50 -12.21 -6.82
N ALA A 255 -12.25 -12.59 -7.10
CA ALA A 255 -11.45 -12.03 -8.17
C ALA A 255 -12.05 -12.25 -9.56
N LEU A 256 -12.71 -13.40 -9.76
CA LEU A 256 -13.42 -13.71 -11.01
C LEU A 256 -14.62 -12.76 -11.24
N LEU A 257 -15.29 -12.34 -10.21
CA LEU A 257 -16.46 -11.47 -10.25
C LEU A 257 -16.11 -9.98 -10.16
N ALA A 258 -14.96 -9.64 -9.60
CA ALA A 258 -14.53 -8.26 -9.36
C ALA A 258 -14.40 -7.47 -10.69
N PRO A 259 -14.80 -6.20 -10.72
CA PRO A 259 -14.52 -5.31 -11.85
C PRO A 259 -13.03 -4.99 -11.93
N GLU A 260 -12.53 -4.75 -13.16
CA GLU A 260 -11.16 -4.26 -13.35
C GLU A 260 -11.06 -2.78 -12.94
N SER A 261 -9.86 -2.29 -12.65
CA SER A 261 -9.66 -0.88 -12.34
C SER A 261 -10.08 0.03 -13.50
N PRO A 262 -10.97 1.02 -13.29
CA PRO A 262 -11.31 2.00 -14.31
C PRO A 262 -10.09 2.79 -14.80
N TRP A 263 -9.17 3.16 -13.92
CA TRP A 263 -7.93 3.85 -14.26
C TRP A 263 -7.02 3.03 -15.17
N TRP A 264 -6.86 1.72 -14.87
CA TRP A 264 -6.09 0.84 -15.73
C TRP A 264 -6.72 0.70 -17.12
N LEU A 265 -8.06 0.61 -17.20
CA LEU A 265 -8.79 0.52 -18.47
C LEU A 265 -8.65 1.81 -19.30
N VAL A 266 -8.70 2.98 -18.66
CA VAL A 266 -8.45 4.28 -19.31
C VAL A 266 -7.02 4.32 -19.85
N ARG A 267 -6.01 3.95 -19.03
CA ARG A 267 -4.61 3.86 -19.49
C ARG A 267 -4.41 2.93 -20.71
N LYS A 268 -5.25 1.91 -20.85
CA LYS A 268 -5.25 1.01 -22.01
C LYS A 268 -6.14 1.48 -23.18
N GLY A 269 -6.72 2.68 -23.10
CA GLY A 269 -7.61 3.22 -24.13
C GLY A 269 -8.98 2.55 -24.21
N LYS A 270 -9.36 1.72 -23.25
CA LYS A 270 -10.60 0.93 -23.23
C LYS A 270 -11.73 1.68 -22.51
N ILE A 271 -12.10 2.85 -23.02
CA ILE A 271 -13.03 3.77 -22.35
C ILE A 271 -14.40 3.14 -22.08
N ALA A 272 -14.96 2.39 -23.04
CA ALA A 272 -16.25 1.73 -22.86
C ALA A 272 -16.22 0.65 -21.76
N GLU A 273 -15.10 -0.08 -21.60
CA GLU A 273 -14.91 -1.04 -20.51
C GLU A 273 -14.72 -0.29 -19.17
N ALA A 274 -13.97 0.83 -19.17
CA ALA A 274 -13.78 1.69 -18.00
C ALA A 274 -15.12 2.22 -17.46
N ARG A 275 -15.99 2.70 -18.34
CA ARG A 275 -17.33 3.15 -17.96
C ARG A 275 -18.15 2.03 -17.32
N ARG A 276 -18.19 0.84 -17.95
CA ARG A 276 -18.89 -0.33 -17.38
C ARG A 276 -18.31 -0.76 -16.03
N SER A 277 -16.99 -0.67 -15.87
CA SER A 277 -16.34 -0.96 -14.60
C SER A 277 -16.76 0.04 -13.53
N LEU A 278 -16.77 1.35 -13.84
CA LEU A 278 -17.17 2.40 -12.93
C LEU A 278 -18.66 2.27 -12.54
N GLU A 279 -19.55 1.92 -13.48
CA GLU A 279 -20.96 1.60 -13.20
C GLU A 279 -21.14 0.44 -12.20
N ARG A 280 -20.26 -0.55 -12.29
CA ARG A 280 -20.27 -1.69 -11.35
C ARG A 280 -19.69 -1.35 -9.98
N LEU A 281 -18.88 -0.30 -9.89
CA LEU A 281 -18.26 0.16 -8.64
C LEU A 281 -19.11 1.18 -7.89
N THR A 282 -19.97 1.90 -8.59
CA THR A 282 -20.79 2.98 -8.06
C THR A 282 -22.26 2.60 -7.93
N THR A 283 -22.99 3.39 -7.18
CA THR A 283 -24.46 3.33 -7.08
C THR A 283 -24.99 4.74 -7.25
N ARG A 284 -25.89 4.93 -8.22
CA ARG A 284 -26.57 6.21 -8.42
C ARG A 284 -27.75 6.32 -7.46
N HIS A 285 -27.87 7.45 -6.78
CA HIS A 285 -29.06 7.81 -6.02
C HIS A 285 -29.72 9.03 -6.67
N GLU A 286 -31.04 9.10 -6.61
CA GLU A 286 -31.78 10.28 -7.05
C GLU A 286 -31.36 11.49 -6.22
N GLY A 287 -30.87 12.56 -6.91
CA GLY A 287 -30.36 13.78 -6.28
C GLY A 287 -28.85 13.83 -6.03
N ASP A 288 -28.08 12.79 -6.41
CA ASP A 288 -26.62 12.86 -6.40
C ASP A 288 -26.10 13.57 -7.66
N ASP A 289 -25.24 14.58 -7.46
CA ASP A 289 -24.54 15.29 -8.55
C ASP A 289 -23.46 14.41 -9.24
N PHE A 290 -23.39 13.10 -8.90
CA PHE A 290 -22.38 12.20 -9.42
C PHE A 290 -22.64 11.84 -10.88
N ASP A 291 -21.72 12.25 -11.76
CA ASP A 291 -21.74 11.91 -13.18
C ASP A 291 -20.55 11.01 -13.55
N LEU A 292 -20.90 9.89 -14.20
CA LEU A 292 -19.93 8.91 -14.70
C LEU A 292 -19.06 9.49 -15.83
N ASP A 293 -19.65 10.29 -16.71
CA ASP A 293 -18.95 10.82 -17.86
C ASP A 293 -17.95 11.88 -17.43
N ASN A 294 -18.31 12.74 -16.46
CA ASN A 294 -17.37 13.68 -15.85
C ASN A 294 -16.22 12.97 -15.15
N THR A 295 -16.47 11.85 -14.46
CA THR A 295 -15.42 11.06 -13.78
C THR A 295 -14.49 10.41 -14.81
N ILE A 296 -15.02 9.89 -15.91
CA ILE A 296 -14.19 9.32 -17.01
C ILE A 296 -13.38 10.44 -17.69
N ALA A 297 -13.98 11.63 -17.92
CA ALA A 297 -13.28 12.79 -18.46
C ALA A 297 -12.11 13.21 -17.56
N MET A 298 -12.29 13.25 -16.24
CA MET A 298 -11.23 13.51 -15.26
C MET A 298 -10.12 12.46 -15.35
N MET A 299 -10.47 11.15 -15.43
CA MET A 299 -9.49 10.08 -15.54
C MET A 299 -8.71 10.17 -16.85
N ARG A 300 -9.35 10.46 -17.97
CA ARG A 300 -8.72 10.65 -19.29
C ARG A 300 -7.77 11.85 -19.27
N HIS A 301 -8.26 12.99 -18.80
CA HIS A 301 -7.45 14.21 -18.69
C HIS A 301 -6.19 13.98 -17.84
N THR A 302 -6.33 13.30 -16.69
CA THR A 302 -5.18 12.96 -15.82
C THR A 302 -4.22 12.00 -16.51
N ASP A 303 -4.72 10.93 -17.17
CA ASP A 303 -3.89 9.96 -17.91
C ASP A 303 -3.14 10.63 -19.06
N HIS A 304 -3.80 11.56 -19.77
CA HIS A 304 -3.19 12.32 -20.85
C HIS A 304 -2.02 13.20 -20.34
N LEU A 305 -2.25 13.95 -19.26
CA LEU A 305 -1.20 14.74 -18.61
C LEU A 305 -0.02 13.87 -18.15
N GLU A 306 -0.32 12.67 -17.62
CA GLU A 306 0.71 11.72 -17.21
C GLU A 306 1.50 11.14 -18.39
N ARG A 307 0.85 10.91 -19.54
CA ARG A 307 1.52 10.42 -20.77
C ARG A 307 2.41 11.46 -21.41
N GLU A 308 1.98 12.74 -21.46
CA GLU A 308 2.80 13.83 -22.01
C GLU A 308 4.15 13.95 -21.30
N VAL A 309 4.11 13.82 -19.98
CA VAL A 309 5.33 13.93 -19.16
C VAL A 309 6.25 12.72 -19.36
N ASN A 310 5.72 11.55 -19.81
CA ASN A 310 6.47 10.31 -19.74
C ASN A 310 6.00 9.17 -20.67
N ALA A 311 6.29 9.25 -21.92
CA ALA A 311 6.16 8.15 -22.88
C ALA A 311 7.09 6.98 -22.50
N GLY A 312 6.53 5.88 -22.01
CA GLY A 312 7.24 4.65 -21.68
C GLY A 312 7.87 4.66 -20.28
N THR A 313 7.29 3.90 -19.34
CA THR A 313 7.77 3.87 -17.95
C THR A 313 8.71 2.71 -17.69
N SER A 314 9.87 3.00 -17.10
CA SER A 314 10.81 2.04 -16.55
C SER A 314 10.90 2.18 -15.03
N TYR A 315 11.38 1.13 -14.33
CA TYR A 315 11.77 1.27 -12.92
C TYR A 315 12.84 2.36 -12.71
N LEU A 316 13.68 2.60 -13.72
CA LEU A 316 14.70 3.66 -13.67
C LEU A 316 14.08 5.05 -13.63
N ASP A 317 12.84 5.23 -14.10
CA ASP A 317 12.18 6.53 -14.08
C ASP A 317 11.76 6.93 -12.66
N CYS A 318 11.57 5.97 -11.77
CA CYS A 318 11.38 6.24 -10.34
C CYS A 318 12.55 6.98 -9.70
N PHE A 319 13.73 6.92 -10.30
CA PHE A 319 14.96 7.56 -9.81
C PHE A 319 15.33 8.85 -10.57
N LYS A 320 14.44 9.36 -11.44
CA LYS A 320 14.68 10.57 -12.23
C LYS A 320 13.81 11.74 -11.80
N GLY A 321 14.35 12.94 -11.90
CA GLY A 321 13.61 14.20 -11.77
C GLY A 321 12.76 14.30 -10.50
N VAL A 322 11.49 14.59 -10.68
CA VAL A 322 10.51 14.76 -9.59
C VAL A 322 10.18 13.45 -8.91
N ASP A 323 10.15 12.36 -9.69
CA ASP A 323 9.77 11.03 -9.18
C ASP A 323 10.81 10.45 -8.21
N LEU A 324 12.08 10.86 -8.30
CA LEU A 324 13.12 10.50 -7.33
C LEU A 324 12.72 10.91 -5.90
N ARG A 325 12.25 12.15 -5.72
CA ARG A 325 11.80 12.63 -4.40
C ARG A 325 10.56 11.90 -3.92
N ARG A 326 9.64 11.55 -4.81
CA ARG A 326 8.43 10.77 -4.48
C ARG A 326 8.80 9.35 -4.09
N THR A 327 9.67 8.70 -4.86
CA THR A 327 10.20 7.37 -4.55
C THR A 327 10.96 7.36 -3.22
N GLU A 328 11.78 8.38 -2.93
CA GLU A 328 12.42 8.54 -1.62
C GLU A 328 11.41 8.57 -0.48
N ILE A 329 10.31 9.33 -0.64
CA ILE A 329 9.27 9.44 0.40
C ILE A 329 8.54 8.10 0.59
N VAL A 330 8.20 7.41 -0.49
CA VAL A 330 7.56 6.09 -0.45
C VAL A 330 8.47 5.06 0.22
N CYS A 331 9.74 5.01 -0.21
CA CYS A 331 10.74 4.13 0.37
C CYS A 331 11.02 4.47 1.84
N GLY A 332 11.10 5.74 2.18
CA GLY A 332 11.30 6.21 3.55
C GLY A 332 10.13 5.87 4.47
N ALA A 333 8.88 6.03 4.00
CA ALA A 333 7.71 5.66 4.77
C ALA A 333 7.70 4.15 5.10
N TRP A 334 8.06 3.29 4.15
CA TRP A 334 8.19 1.86 4.40
C TRP A 334 9.40 1.53 5.29
N ALA A 335 10.54 2.20 5.11
CA ALA A 335 11.74 1.98 5.90
C ALA A 335 11.52 2.33 7.38
N VAL A 336 10.82 3.44 7.67
CA VAL A 336 10.48 3.84 9.05
C VAL A 336 9.72 2.76 9.79
N GLN A 337 8.78 2.05 9.14
CA GLN A 337 8.06 0.93 9.77
C GLN A 337 8.99 -0.15 10.31
N GLN A 338 10.08 -0.43 9.62
CA GLN A 338 11.05 -1.42 10.04
C GLN A 338 12.04 -0.86 11.08
N LEU A 339 12.53 0.36 10.85
CA LEU A 339 13.60 0.95 11.64
C LEU A 339 13.16 1.50 12.99
N CYS A 340 11.85 1.70 13.21
CA CYS A 340 11.32 2.17 14.49
C CYS A 340 11.25 1.09 15.59
N GLY A 341 11.81 -0.10 15.35
CA GLY A 341 11.88 -1.19 16.33
C GLY A 341 10.83 -2.29 16.17
N SER A 342 10.23 -2.43 14.96
CA SER A 342 9.22 -3.47 14.67
C SER A 342 9.72 -4.90 14.91
N ALA A 343 11.03 -5.11 14.93
CA ALA A 343 11.64 -6.40 15.27
C ALA A 343 11.17 -6.95 16.63
N PHE A 344 10.90 -6.08 17.60
CA PHE A 344 10.38 -6.52 18.89
C PHE A 344 8.97 -7.14 18.80
N LEU A 345 8.14 -6.73 17.83
CA LEU A 345 6.83 -7.35 17.62
C LEU A 345 6.97 -8.84 17.30
N SER A 346 7.86 -9.18 16.38
CA SER A 346 8.08 -10.56 15.95
C SER A 346 8.66 -11.46 17.04
N TYR A 347 9.35 -10.88 18.00
CA TYR A 347 9.98 -11.57 19.12
C TYR A 347 9.30 -11.32 20.47
N SER A 348 8.09 -10.75 20.49
CA SER A 348 7.39 -10.40 21.74
C SER A 348 7.16 -11.62 22.64
N THR A 349 6.71 -12.75 22.11
CA THR A 349 6.49 -13.98 22.88
C THR A 349 7.78 -14.49 23.54
N TYR A 350 8.90 -14.43 22.81
CA TYR A 350 10.21 -14.76 23.34
C TYR A 350 10.62 -13.80 24.47
N PHE A 351 10.38 -12.51 24.28
CA PHE A 351 10.65 -11.48 25.28
C PHE A 351 9.83 -11.67 26.55
N PHE A 352 8.54 -12.02 26.42
CA PHE A 352 7.66 -12.33 27.56
C PHE A 352 8.13 -13.57 28.33
N ARG A 353 8.62 -14.60 27.64
CA ARG A 353 9.21 -15.78 28.32
C ARG A 353 10.47 -15.43 29.11
N GLN A 354 11.33 -14.57 28.56
CA GLN A 354 12.52 -14.10 29.27
C GLN A 354 12.17 -13.22 30.49
N ALA A 355 11.06 -12.50 30.46
CA ALA A 355 10.50 -11.78 31.59
C ALA A 355 9.92 -12.71 32.68
N GLY A 356 10.10 -14.03 32.55
CA GLY A 356 9.67 -15.03 33.54
C GLY A 356 8.20 -15.41 33.49
N LEU A 357 7.49 -15.10 32.40
CA LEU A 357 6.11 -15.55 32.16
C LEU A 357 6.05 -17.05 31.82
N SER A 358 4.95 -17.72 32.23
CA SER A 358 4.66 -19.07 31.78
C SER A 358 4.44 -19.12 30.27
N GLU A 359 4.55 -20.30 29.67
CA GLU A 359 4.32 -20.49 28.23
C GLU A 359 2.89 -20.06 27.83
N SER A 360 1.89 -20.48 28.62
CA SER A 360 0.48 -20.11 28.42
C SER A 360 0.28 -18.60 28.49
N ASP A 361 0.82 -17.94 29.52
CA ASP A 361 0.65 -16.49 29.72
C ASP A 361 1.35 -15.69 28.60
N SER A 362 2.49 -16.18 28.11
CA SER A 362 3.23 -15.56 26.99
C SER A 362 2.42 -15.60 25.69
N PHE A 363 1.73 -16.73 25.39
CA PHE A 363 0.84 -16.83 24.24
C PHE A 363 -0.40 -15.96 24.40
N ASP A 364 -1.03 -15.95 25.58
CA ASP A 364 -2.24 -15.19 25.86
C ASP A 364 -1.93 -13.67 25.77
N LEU A 365 -0.79 -13.22 26.27
CA LEU A 365 -0.34 -11.82 26.16
C LEU A 365 -0.02 -11.43 24.72
N SER A 366 0.63 -12.32 23.97
CA SER A 366 0.89 -12.11 22.53
C SER A 366 -0.41 -12.05 21.73
N MET A 367 -1.38 -12.89 22.02
CA MET A 367 -2.70 -12.84 21.38
C MET A 367 -3.42 -11.52 21.71
N GLY A 368 -3.35 -11.05 22.96
CA GLY A 368 -3.82 -9.72 23.35
C GLY A 368 -3.13 -8.60 22.56
N GLN A 369 -1.83 -8.67 22.38
CA GLN A 369 -1.05 -7.71 21.57
C GLN A 369 -1.53 -7.66 20.12
N TYR A 370 -1.75 -8.79 19.46
CA TYR A 370 -2.22 -8.81 18.08
C TYR A 370 -3.70 -8.40 17.96
N ALA A 371 -4.52 -8.66 18.98
CA ALA A 371 -5.89 -8.13 19.05
C ALA A 371 -5.88 -6.59 19.14
N ILE A 372 -5.01 -6.01 19.96
CA ILE A 372 -4.79 -4.56 20.06
C ILE A 372 -4.30 -4.00 18.72
N ASN A 373 -3.38 -4.68 18.05
CA ASN A 373 -2.87 -4.26 16.74
C ASN A 373 -3.98 -4.19 15.69
N THR A 374 -4.85 -5.19 15.65
CA THR A 374 -5.99 -5.22 14.72
C THR A 374 -7.00 -4.13 15.05
N GLY A 375 -7.37 -3.98 16.32
CA GLY A 375 -8.26 -2.90 16.79
C GLY A 375 -7.66 -1.50 16.56
N GLY A 376 -6.35 -1.37 16.69
CA GLY A 376 -5.61 -0.13 16.47
C GLY A 376 -5.75 0.43 15.06
N THR A 377 -5.86 -0.43 14.05
CA THR A 377 -6.14 0.00 12.67
C THR A 377 -7.48 0.74 12.56
N ILE A 378 -8.50 0.24 13.25
CA ILE A 378 -9.84 0.86 13.25
C ILE A 378 -9.78 2.22 13.96
N ILE A 379 -9.07 2.31 15.08
CA ILE A 379 -8.87 3.57 15.81
C ILE A 379 -8.09 4.57 14.95
N ALA A 380 -7.08 4.12 14.19
CA ALA A 380 -6.34 4.97 13.28
C ALA A 380 -7.24 5.60 12.20
N TRP A 381 -8.30 4.91 11.74
CA TRP A 381 -9.28 5.49 10.83
C TRP A 381 -9.96 6.72 11.42
N PHE A 382 -10.41 6.63 12.67
CA PHE A 382 -11.03 7.78 13.35
C PHE A 382 -10.03 8.92 13.55
N LEU A 383 -8.77 8.61 13.85
CA LEU A 383 -7.71 9.61 13.97
C LEU A 383 -7.42 10.30 12.62
N MET A 384 -7.42 9.54 11.51
CA MET A 384 -7.23 10.09 10.17
C MET A 384 -8.46 10.86 9.65
N ALA A 385 -9.67 10.50 10.12
CA ALA A 385 -10.91 11.22 9.80
C ALA A 385 -10.97 12.59 10.47
N GLY A 386 -10.27 12.76 11.59
CA GLY A 386 -10.20 14.03 12.33
C GLY A 386 -9.32 15.08 11.63
N SER A 387 -9.10 16.17 12.32
CA SER A 387 -8.25 17.27 11.85
C SER A 387 -6.75 16.95 11.81
N ILE A 388 -6.35 15.77 12.30
CA ILE A 388 -4.94 15.36 12.39
C ILE A 388 -4.48 14.80 11.05
N GLY A 389 -3.50 15.45 10.41
CA GLY A 389 -2.94 15.01 9.14
C GLY A 389 -2.09 13.74 9.28
N ARG A 390 -1.91 13.00 8.13
CA ARG A 390 -1.14 11.75 8.08
C ARG A 390 0.30 11.93 8.53
N ARG A 391 0.96 13.02 8.11
CA ARG A 391 2.32 13.37 8.54
C ARG A 391 2.41 13.60 10.04
N SER A 392 1.44 14.29 10.61
CA SER A 392 1.41 14.58 12.05
C SER A 392 1.27 13.31 12.87
N LEU A 393 0.34 12.41 12.50
CA LEU A 393 0.19 11.09 13.13
C LEU A 393 1.47 10.28 13.05
N TYR A 394 2.13 10.28 11.89
CA TYR A 394 3.36 9.55 11.67
C TYR A 394 4.52 10.05 12.53
N LEU A 395 4.65 11.38 12.65
CA LEU A 395 5.68 12.03 13.46
C LEU A 395 5.49 11.78 14.96
N TRP A 396 4.28 12.03 15.48
CA TRP A 396 3.98 11.84 16.90
C TRP A 396 4.04 10.37 17.31
N GLY A 397 3.61 9.47 16.43
CA GLY A 397 3.75 8.04 16.65
C GLY A 397 5.21 7.59 16.76
N CYS A 398 6.05 8.04 15.83
CA CYS A 398 7.48 7.73 15.86
C CYS A 398 8.16 8.30 17.13
N LEU A 399 7.76 9.48 17.58
CA LEU A 399 8.26 10.06 18.83
C LEU A 399 7.84 9.23 20.06
N GLY A 400 6.57 8.81 20.13
CA GLY A 400 6.07 7.93 21.19
C GLY A 400 6.79 6.59 21.24
N MET A 401 7.01 5.96 20.08
CA MET A 401 7.77 4.71 19.98
C MET A 401 9.22 4.89 20.41
N CYS A 402 9.88 5.96 19.98
CA CYS A 402 11.25 6.27 20.39
C CYS A 402 11.37 6.42 21.92
N THR A 403 10.42 7.10 22.53
CA THR A 403 10.35 7.26 23.99
C THR A 403 10.16 5.91 24.69
N SER A 404 9.25 5.06 24.18
CA SER A 404 9.03 3.72 24.73
C SER A 404 10.27 2.84 24.62
N LEU A 405 10.99 2.86 23.48
CA LEU A 405 12.25 2.12 23.30
C LEU A 405 13.34 2.59 24.27
N PHE A 406 13.45 3.89 24.49
CA PHE A 406 14.38 4.44 25.47
C PHE A 406 14.08 3.94 26.89
N LEU A 407 12.79 3.92 27.27
CA LEU A 407 12.34 3.42 28.57
C LEU A 407 12.59 1.91 28.71
N ILE A 408 12.29 1.09 27.66
CA ILE A 408 12.55 -0.36 27.66
C ILE A 408 14.05 -0.61 27.90
N GLY A 409 14.92 0.11 27.18
CA GLY A 409 16.36 -0.01 27.33
C GLY A 409 16.83 0.39 28.74
N GLY A 410 16.31 1.51 29.26
CA GLY A 410 16.66 2.02 30.60
C GLY A 410 16.19 1.08 31.72
N ILE A 411 14.94 0.66 31.72
CA ILE A 411 14.35 -0.25 32.72
C ILE A 411 15.07 -1.61 32.68
N GLY A 412 15.33 -2.15 31.48
CA GLY A 412 16.00 -3.44 31.32
C GLY A 412 17.46 -3.47 31.79
N THR A 413 18.10 -2.32 32.05
CA THR A 413 19.44 -2.28 32.67
C THR A 413 19.43 -2.57 34.18
N VAL A 414 18.26 -2.49 34.82
CA VAL A 414 18.11 -2.73 36.27
C VAL A 414 18.30 -4.21 36.63
N GLY A 415 17.95 -5.14 35.71
CA GLY A 415 18.20 -6.59 35.85
C GLY A 415 17.42 -7.24 37.00
N THR A 416 16.21 -6.75 37.30
CA THR A 416 15.31 -7.34 38.29
C THR A 416 14.03 -7.85 37.63
N GLN A 417 13.46 -8.93 38.13
CA GLN A 417 12.23 -9.51 37.60
C GLN A 417 11.07 -8.48 37.45
N PRO A 418 10.83 -7.57 38.41
CA PRO A 418 9.84 -6.50 38.21
C PRO A 418 10.19 -5.53 37.08
N ALA A 419 11.48 -5.27 36.84
CA ALA A 419 11.91 -4.41 35.74
C ALA A 419 11.68 -5.09 34.38
N ASP A 420 11.91 -6.41 34.28
CA ASP A 420 11.64 -7.16 33.05
C ASP A 420 10.15 -7.19 32.71
N TRP A 421 9.28 -7.33 33.73
CA TRP A 421 7.83 -7.17 33.58
C TRP A 421 7.45 -5.75 33.13
N ALA A 422 8.04 -4.73 33.70
CA ALA A 422 7.79 -3.33 33.31
C ALA A 422 8.24 -3.09 31.85
N ALA A 423 9.37 -3.65 31.44
CA ALA A 423 9.84 -3.59 30.05
C ALA A 423 8.86 -4.30 29.08
N ALA A 424 8.28 -5.45 29.48
CA ALA A 424 7.25 -6.15 28.70
C ALA A 424 5.97 -5.29 28.53
N VAL A 425 5.51 -4.62 29.59
CA VAL A 425 4.37 -3.69 29.52
C VAL A 425 4.70 -2.49 28.62
N MET A 426 5.91 -1.94 28.69
CA MET A 426 6.34 -0.86 27.80
C MET A 426 6.37 -1.30 26.34
N LEU A 427 6.67 -2.57 26.04
CA LEU A 427 6.59 -3.14 24.70
C LEU A 427 5.15 -3.18 24.18
N LEU A 428 4.17 -3.49 25.03
CA LEU A 428 2.75 -3.39 24.66
C LEU A 428 2.35 -1.95 24.33
N ILE A 429 2.78 -0.97 25.12
CA ILE A 429 2.54 0.45 24.87
C ILE A 429 3.18 0.89 23.56
N TRP A 430 4.41 0.44 23.27
CA TRP A 430 5.06 0.66 22.00
C TRP A 430 4.24 0.09 20.83
N SER A 431 3.71 -1.13 21.00
CA SER A 431 2.89 -1.82 20.00
C SER A 431 1.60 -1.04 19.69
N VAL A 432 0.93 -0.52 20.73
CA VAL A 432 -0.24 0.37 20.60
C VAL A 432 0.12 1.62 19.80
N ALA A 433 1.20 2.31 20.17
CA ALA A 433 1.66 3.50 19.46
C ALA A 433 1.99 3.22 18.00
N TYR A 434 2.69 2.11 17.72
CA TYR A 434 3.01 1.67 16.36
C TYR A 434 1.75 1.47 15.51
N GLN A 435 0.79 0.72 16.01
CA GLN A 435 -0.38 0.33 15.22
C GLN A 435 -1.35 1.49 14.99
N PHE A 436 -1.50 2.39 15.96
CA PHE A 436 -2.36 3.57 15.81
C PHE A 436 -1.80 4.61 14.85
N THR A 437 -0.50 4.56 14.57
CA THR A 437 0.19 5.60 13.79
C THR A 437 1.01 5.02 12.64
N VAL A 438 2.26 4.67 12.87
CA VAL A 438 3.22 4.33 11.81
C VAL A 438 2.81 3.06 11.04
N GLY A 439 2.35 2.02 11.73
CA GLY A 439 1.96 0.76 11.12
C GLY A 439 0.82 0.92 10.10
N THR A 440 -0.18 1.70 10.44
CA THR A 440 -1.40 1.86 9.64
C THR A 440 -1.28 2.99 8.62
N VAL A 441 -0.76 4.15 9.04
CA VAL A 441 -0.72 5.36 8.21
C VAL A 441 0.27 5.26 7.05
N ALA A 442 1.32 4.42 7.16
CA ALA A 442 2.28 4.22 6.08
C ALA A 442 1.62 3.76 4.77
N TYR A 443 0.64 2.86 4.82
CA TYR A 443 -0.09 2.39 3.64
C TYR A 443 -0.79 3.52 2.91
N SER A 444 -1.45 4.42 3.65
CA SER A 444 -2.10 5.61 3.10
C SER A 444 -1.07 6.57 2.50
N LEU A 445 0.01 6.88 3.23
CA LEU A 445 1.06 7.76 2.75
C LEU A 445 1.69 7.26 1.45
N VAL A 446 2.02 5.97 1.38
CA VAL A 446 2.63 5.36 0.20
C VAL A 446 1.70 5.43 -1.01
N ALA A 447 0.40 5.14 -0.82
CA ALA A 447 -0.58 5.19 -1.90
C ALA A 447 -0.82 6.63 -2.39
N GLU A 448 -0.83 7.62 -1.49
CA GLU A 448 -1.10 9.02 -1.80
C GLU A 448 0.13 9.76 -2.38
N MET A 449 1.35 9.36 -1.99
CA MET A 449 2.59 10.02 -2.44
C MET A 449 3.09 9.55 -3.81
N SER A 450 2.72 8.35 -4.24
CA SER A 450 3.12 7.80 -5.53
C SER A 450 2.44 8.56 -6.68
N SER A 451 3.15 8.78 -7.81
CA SER A 451 2.49 9.27 -9.03
C SER A 451 1.62 8.18 -9.63
N ARG A 452 0.50 8.55 -10.27
CA ARG A 452 -0.41 7.58 -10.90
C ARG A 452 0.30 6.69 -11.89
N ARG A 453 1.20 7.26 -12.69
CA ARG A 453 1.98 6.58 -13.70
C ARG A 453 2.95 5.54 -13.15
N LEU A 454 3.61 5.86 -12.05
CA LEU A 454 4.61 5.00 -11.40
C LEU A 454 4.06 4.32 -10.13
N LEU A 455 2.76 4.39 -9.87
CA LEU A 455 2.10 3.93 -8.64
C LEU A 455 2.58 2.54 -8.23
N ILE A 456 2.37 1.54 -9.08
CA ILE A 456 2.76 0.16 -8.81
C ILE A 456 4.27 0.03 -8.63
N LYS A 457 5.07 0.70 -9.48
CA LYS A 457 6.53 0.61 -9.44
C LYS A 457 7.10 1.23 -8.17
N SER A 458 6.61 2.42 -7.78
CA SER A 458 7.03 3.10 -6.55
C SER A 458 6.66 2.31 -5.30
N ILE A 459 5.43 1.76 -5.25
CA ILE A 459 4.98 0.90 -4.15
C ILE A 459 5.85 -0.35 -4.06
N ASN A 460 6.15 -1.00 -5.21
CA ASN A 460 6.99 -2.19 -5.26
C ASN A 460 8.42 -1.91 -4.79
N LEU A 461 9.02 -0.79 -5.21
CA LEU A 461 10.35 -0.37 -4.74
C LEU A 461 10.37 -0.12 -3.24
N GLY A 462 9.38 0.61 -2.73
CA GLY A 462 9.26 0.87 -1.30
C GLY A 462 9.08 -0.42 -0.50
N ARG A 463 8.24 -1.33 -0.99
CA ARG A 463 7.99 -2.61 -0.35
C ARG A 463 9.20 -3.56 -0.45
N GLY A 464 9.92 -3.53 -1.59
CA GLY A 464 11.19 -4.24 -1.77
C GLY A 464 12.24 -3.77 -0.77
N LEU A 465 12.37 -2.45 -0.56
CA LEU A 465 13.26 -1.90 0.47
C LEU A 465 12.82 -2.33 1.88
N TYR A 466 11.52 -2.28 2.19
CA TYR A 466 10.96 -2.78 3.44
C TYR A 466 11.37 -4.22 3.70
N SER A 467 11.21 -5.11 2.71
CA SER A 467 11.57 -6.52 2.84
C SER A 467 13.09 -6.72 2.98
N THR A 468 13.89 -5.94 2.24
CA THR A 468 15.36 -5.98 2.35
C THR A 468 15.83 -5.57 3.73
N ILE A 469 15.31 -4.47 4.26
CA ILE A 469 15.58 -4.03 5.63
C ILE A 469 15.08 -5.09 6.62
N GLY A 470 13.90 -5.67 6.39
CA GLY A 470 13.33 -6.73 7.19
C GLY A 470 14.24 -7.97 7.30
N ILE A 471 14.86 -8.39 6.19
CA ILE A 471 15.83 -9.50 6.18
C ILE A 471 17.06 -9.18 7.04
N VAL A 472 17.61 -7.96 6.91
CA VAL A 472 18.75 -7.53 7.72
C VAL A 472 18.40 -7.53 9.20
N ILE A 473 17.26 -6.94 9.54
CA ILE A 473 16.74 -6.84 10.91
C ILE A 473 16.42 -8.23 11.46
N GLY A 474 15.73 -9.08 10.68
CA GLY A 474 15.38 -10.44 11.06
C GLY A 474 16.60 -11.34 11.26
N THR A 475 17.73 -11.01 10.64
CA THR A 475 19.00 -11.70 10.88
C THR A 475 19.70 -11.17 12.13
N ILE A 476 19.80 -9.86 12.31
CA ILE A 476 20.60 -9.24 13.39
C ILE A 476 19.89 -9.36 14.75
N THR A 477 18.56 -9.19 14.79
CA THR A 477 17.81 -9.16 16.05
C THR A 477 17.95 -10.42 16.90
N PRO A 478 17.89 -11.66 16.35
CA PRO A 478 18.17 -12.87 17.13
C PRO A 478 19.54 -12.87 17.79
N TYR A 479 20.57 -12.38 17.08
CA TYR A 479 21.92 -12.30 17.66
C TYR A 479 22.01 -11.31 18.80
N MET A 480 21.28 -10.17 18.72
CA MET A 480 21.25 -9.18 19.81
C MET A 480 20.52 -9.71 21.05
N LEU A 481 19.44 -10.47 20.85
CA LEU A 481 18.58 -10.94 21.93
C LEU A 481 19.11 -12.24 22.57
N ASN A 482 19.78 -13.10 21.79
CA ASN A 482 20.16 -14.42 22.25
C ASN A 482 21.27 -14.35 23.32
N PRO A 483 21.07 -14.97 24.51
CA PRO A 483 22.08 -15.04 25.58
C PRO A 483 23.39 -15.71 25.16
N THR A 484 23.34 -16.63 24.19
CA THR A 484 24.52 -17.35 23.70
C THR A 484 25.30 -16.60 22.60
N ALA A 485 24.76 -15.47 22.10
CA ALA A 485 25.40 -14.63 21.09
C ALA A 485 25.85 -13.30 21.68
N TRP A 486 25.24 -12.16 21.28
CA TRP A 486 25.65 -10.83 21.76
C TRP A 486 25.09 -10.49 23.15
N ASN A 487 24.02 -11.15 23.56
CA ASN A 487 23.41 -11.04 24.88
C ASN A 487 23.10 -9.58 25.32
N TRP A 488 22.56 -8.78 24.39
CA TRP A 488 22.15 -7.41 24.70
C TRP A 488 20.83 -7.36 25.45
N GLY A 489 19.96 -8.38 25.28
CA GLY A 489 18.64 -8.42 25.91
C GLY A 489 17.87 -7.11 25.70
N SER A 490 17.38 -6.52 26.79
CA SER A 490 16.61 -5.26 26.74
C SER A 490 17.42 -4.06 26.23
N LYS A 491 18.77 -4.09 26.28
CA LYS A 491 19.63 -3.03 25.75
C LYS A 491 19.53 -2.87 24.24
N THR A 492 19.06 -3.91 23.54
CA THR A 492 18.74 -3.85 22.11
C THR A 492 17.78 -2.70 21.77
N ALA A 493 16.93 -2.30 22.72
CA ALA A 493 16.03 -1.17 22.56
C ALA A 493 16.74 0.16 22.30
N PHE A 494 17.93 0.39 22.86
CA PHE A 494 18.71 1.61 22.59
C PHE A 494 19.20 1.67 21.13
N PHE A 495 19.54 0.55 20.53
CA PHE A 495 19.91 0.50 19.12
C PHE A 495 18.75 0.95 18.24
N TRP A 496 17.55 0.43 18.48
CA TRP A 496 16.36 0.82 17.73
C TRP A 496 15.90 2.25 18.05
N CYS A 497 16.12 2.72 19.27
CA CYS A 497 15.87 4.11 19.65
C CYS A 497 16.72 5.08 18.81
N GLY A 498 18.00 4.76 18.57
CA GLY A 498 18.88 5.54 17.70
C GLY A 498 18.36 5.64 16.27
N PHE A 499 17.92 4.53 15.67
CA PHE A 499 17.29 4.55 14.35
C PHE A 499 15.95 5.30 14.34
N SER A 500 15.14 5.17 15.40
CA SER A 500 13.88 5.94 15.52
C SER A 500 14.15 7.46 15.54
N LEU A 501 15.21 7.92 16.18
CA LEU A 501 15.60 9.34 16.16
C LEU A 501 15.95 9.81 14.73
N LEU A 502 16.70 9.01 13.97
CA LEU A 502 17.00 9.32 12.57
C LEU A 502 15.71 9.38 11.74
N CYS A 503 14.78 8.46 11.97
CA CYS A 503 13.47 8.45 11.32
C CYS A 503 12.67 9.72 11.64
N ILE A 504 12.64 10.18 12.88
CA ILE A 504 11.95 11.42 13.31
C ILE A 504 12.52 12.63 12.56
N VAL A 505 13.85 12.75 12.46
CA VAL A 505 14.51 13.83 11.71
C VAL A 505 14.11 13.78 10.24
N TRP A 506 14.15 12.60 9.62
CA TRP A 506 13.75 12.43 8.22
C TRP A 506 12.27 12.80 7.99
N ILE A 507 11.34 12.31 8.82
CA ILE A 507 9.91 12.62 8.74
C ILE A 507 9.70 14.14 8.81
N TYR A 508 10.36 14.80 9.74
CA TYR A 508 10.21 16.24 9.97
C TYR A 508 10.60 17.08 8.75
N PHE A 509 11.70 16.72 8.05
CA PHE A 509 12.21 17.50 6.94
C PHE A 509 11.70 17.06 5.56
N ARG A 510 11.44 15.77 5.36
CA ARG A 510 11.20 15.21 4.02
C ARG A 510 9.76 14.81 3.76
N LEU A 511 9.00 14.36 4.77
CA LEU A 511 7.64 13.87 4.59
C LEU A 511 6.64 15.04 4.48
N PRO A 512 5.92 15.21 3.34
CA PRO A 512 4.86 16.21 3.21
C PRO A 512 3.53 15.71 3.76
N GLU A 513 2.57 16.63 3.94
CA GLU A 513 1.20 16.30 4.34
C GLU A 513 0.29 16.17 3.10
N PRO A 514 -0.21 14.97 2.76
CA PRO A 514 -1.08 14.75 1.59
C PRO A 514 -2.55 14.94 1.87
N SER A 515 -2.94 15.11 3.14
CA SER A 515 -4.35 15.10 3.55
C SER A 515 -5.18 16.15 2.82
N GLY A 516 -6.22 15.70 2.11
CA GLY A 516 -7.16 16.57 1.40
C GLY A 516 -6.68 17.07 0.03
N LEU A 517 -5.56 16.55 -0.48
CA LEU A 517 -5.04 16.85 -1.81
C LEU A 517 -5.34 15.72 -2.80
N THR A 518 -5.73 16.07 -4.02
CA THR A 518 -5.84 15.11 -5.13
C THR A 518 -4.45 14.70 -5.64
N PHE A 519 -4.39 13.61 -6.42
CA PHE A 519 -3.12 13.19 -7.03
C PHE A 519 -2.52 14.26 -7.93
N GLY A 520 -3.36 14.95 -8.74
CA GLY A 520 -2.90 16.00 -9.64
C GLY A 520 -2.32 17.21 -8.91
N GLU A 521 -2.91 17.61 -7.77
CA GLU A 521 -2.35 18.69 -6.94
C GLU A 521 -1.03 18.30 -6.31
N ILE A 522 -0.93 17.07 -5.82
CA ILE A 522 0.33 16.52 -5.28
C ILE A 522 1.40 16.51 -6.36
N ASP A 523 1.06 16.11 -7.60
CA ASP A 523 1.98 16.11 -8.74
C ASP A 523 2.54 17.51 -9.01
N LYS A 524 1.67 18.51 -9.09
CA LYS A 524 2.08 19.93 -9.30
C LYS A 524 2.93 20.50 -8.17
N LEU A 525 2.61 20.16 -6.89
CA LEU A 525 3.44 20.57 -5.75
C LEU A 525 4.84 20.02 -5.83
N PHE A 526 4.99 18.78 -6.29
CA PHE A 526 6.30 18.17 -6.49
C PHE A 526 7.05 18.79 -7.69
N GLU A 527 6.35 19.04 -8.80
CA GLU A 527 6.93 19.75 -9.98
C GLU A 527 7.47 21.14 -9.61
N GLN A 528 6.70 21.88 -8.80
CA GLN A 528 7.09 23.19 -8.30
C GLN A 528 8.18 23.13 -7.21
N LYS A 529 8.66 21.93 -6.84
CA LYS A 529 9.66 21.68 -5.80
C LYS A 529 9.31 22.30 -4.44
N VAL A 530 8.03 22.40 -4.12
CA VAL A 530 7.57 22.94 -2.83
C VAL A 530 8.14 22.12 -1.68
N SER A 531 8.57 22.79 -0.60
CA SER A 531 9.10 22.10 0.58
C SER A 531 8.01 21.32 1.31
N ALA A 532 8.37 20.17 1.91
CA ALA A 532 7.43 19.27 2.59
C ALA A 532 6.54 19.97 3.65
N ARG A 533 7.08 21.01 4.31
CA ARG A 533 6.35 21.77 5.34
C ARG A 533 5.27 22.70 4.79
N ASN A 534 5.37 23.08 3.53
CA ASN A 534 4.51 24.09 2.91
C ASN A 534 3.43 23.48 2.02
N PHE A 535 3.39 22.14 1.85
CA PHE A 535 2.41 21.46 0.98
C PHE A 535 0.98 21.89 1.28
N LYS A 536 0.56 21.87 2.53
CA LYS A 536 -0.81 22.25 2.92
C LYS A 536 -1.10 23.75 2.82
N LYS A 537 -0.06 24.61 2.75
CA LYS A 537 -0.20 26.06 2.72
C LYS A 537 -0.25 26.63 1.32
N THR A 538 0.19 25.89 0.32
CA THR A 538 0.32 26.35 -1.07
C THR A 538 -0.95 25.95 -1.83
N GLY A 539 -1.79 26.96 -2.15
CA GLY A 539 -2.93 26.76 -3.06
C GLY A 539 -2.45 26.52 -4.49
N ILE A 540 -3.10 25.59 -5.21
CA ILE A 540 -2.73 25.24 -6.60
C ILE A 540 -3.92 25.37 -7.51
N ASP A 541 -3.74 26.07 -8.64
CA ASP A 541 -4.62 26.00 -9.78
C ASP A 541 -4.19 24.83 -10.69
N MET A 542 -4.92 23.72 -10.61
CA MET A 542 -4.62 22.49 -11.35
C MET A 542 -4.79 22.67 -12.86
N PHE A 543 -5.72 23.48 -13.28
CA PHE A 543 -6.13 23.65 -14.67
C PHE A 543 -5.57 24.92 -15.33
N GLY A 544 -4.78 25.72 -14.63
CA GLY A 544 -4.31 27.02 -15.11
C GLY A 544 -3.54 26.97 -16.44
N ARG A 545 -2.69 25.94 -16.64
CA ARG A 545 -1.96 25.76 -17.93
C ARG A 545 -2.93 25.41 -19.06
N ASP A 546 -3.88 24.55 -18.81
CA ASP A 546 -4.80 24.02 -19.81
C ASP A 546 -5.83 25.10 -20.19
N ARG A 547 -6.29 25.90 -19.24
CA ARG A 547 -7.08 27.11 -19.50
C ARG A 547 -6.32 28.12 -20.37
N GLN A 548 -5.00 28.29 -20.12
CA GLN A 548 -4.18 29.18 -20.97
C GLN A 548 -4.02 28.62 -22.39
N ARG A 549 -3.79 27.30 -22.54
CA ARG A 549 -3.71 26.64 -23.86
C ARG A 549 -5.03 26.74 -24.60
N LEU A 550 -6.14 26.42 -23.93
CA LEU A 550 -7.48 26.54 -24.47
C LEU A 550 -7.81 27.97 -24.90
N ASN A 551 -7.46 28.97 -24.10
CA ASN A 551 -7.65 30.36 -24.46
C ASN A 551 -6.81 30.78 -25.69
N ARG A 552 -5.57 30.24 -25.81
CA ARG A 552 -4.74 30.44 -27.03
C ARG A 552 -5.38 29.78 -28.25
N ALA A 553 -5.88 28.54 -28.10
CA ALA A 553 -6.59 27.83 -29.16
C ALA A 553 -7.86 28.57 -29.59
N LYS A 554 -8.67 29.04 -28.65
CA LYS A 554 -9.86 29.85 -28.92
C LYS A 554 -9.50 31.14 -29.67
N ALA A 555 -8.43 31.82 -29.28
CA ALA A 555 -7.96 33.01 -29.96
C ALA A 555 -7.48 32.72 -31.40
N ALA A 556 -6.82 31.56 -31.60
CA ALA A 556 -6.35 31.13 -32.94
C ALA A 556 -7.51 30.80 -33.89
N VAL A 557 -8.63 30.29 -33.36
CA VAL A 557 -9.83 29.95 -34.15
C VAL A 557 -10.81 31.12 -34.25
N GLY A 558 -10.46 32.31 -33.70
CA GLY A 558 -11.33 33.51 -33.76
C GLY A 558 -12.45 33.54 -32.73
N MET A 559 -12.48 32.60 -31.78
CA MET A 559 -13.40 32.60 -30.63
C MET A 559 -12.89 33.59 -29.57
N THR A 560 -13.11 34.89 -29.78
CA THR A 560 -12.76 35.91 -28.78
C THR A 560 -13.87 36.04 -27.72
N LYS A 561 -13.53 36.59 -26.53
CA LYS A 561 -14.46 36.80 -25.41
C LYS A 561 -15.72 37.62 -25.75
N ASP A 562 -15.78 38.29 -26.90
CA ASP A 562 -16.95 39.06 -27.35
C ASP A 562 -18.08 38.16 -27.89
N GLY A 563 -17.77 36.96 -28.44
CA GLY A 563 -18.79 35.98 -28.83
C GLY A 563 -19.60 35.44 -27.66
N ASP A 564 -18.97 35.20 -26.50
CA ASP A 564 -19.66 34.74 -25.27
C ASP A 564 -20.64 35.77 -24.68
N LYS A 565 -20.44 37.06 -24.96
CA LYS A 565 -21.38 38.11 -24.55
C LYS A 565 -22.58 38.22 -25.47
N GLU A 566 -22.39 37.92 -26.73
CA GLU A 566 -23.50 37.92 -27.71
C GLU A 566 -24.37 36.67 -27.57
N GLU A 567 -23.79 35.52 -27.33
CA GLU A 567 -24.54 34.27 -27.10
C GLU A 567 -25.35 34.33 -25.78
N LYS A 568 -24.80 34.88 -24.70
CA LYS A 568 -25.55 35.16 -23.47
C LYS A 568 -26.61 36.24 -23.64
N LYS A 569 -26.42 37.22 -24.51
CA LYS A 569 -27.46 38.22 -24.87
C LYS A 569 -28.55 37.60 -25.73
N SER A 570 -28.21 36.70 -26.67
CA SER A 570 -29.22 36.04 -27.49
C SER A 570 -30.09 35.08 -26.68
N GLN A 571 -29.47 34.28 -25.76
CA GLN A 571 -30.23 33.44 -24.83
C GLN A 571 -31.09 34.22 -23.83
N PHE A 572 -30.67 35.43 -23.43
CA PHE A 572 -31.48 36.29 -22.55
C PHE A 572 -32.62 36.99 -23.28
N VAL A 573 -32.52 37.19 -24.59
CA VAL A 573 -33.56 37.75 -25.44
C VAL A 573 -34.59 36.70 -25.89
N GLU A 574 -34.21 35.40 -25.96
CA GLU A 574 -35.14 34.29 -26.22
C GLU A 574 -35.93 33.83 -24.97
N THR A 575 -35.54 34.29 -23.77
CA THR A 575 -36.22 33.98 -22.50
C THR A 575 -37.05 35.13 -21.95
N LEU A 576 -37.13 36.27 -22.65
CA LEU A 576 -38.08 37.39 -22.43
C LEU A 576 -39.16 37.40 -23.50
#